data_1e931349e9fb71b1a2b4d104cc60a57f
#
_entry.id   1e931349e9fb71b1a2b4d104cc60a57f
#
_cell.length_a   1.000
_cell.length_b   1.000
_cell.length_c   1.000
_cell.angle_alpha   90.00
_cell.angle_beta   90.00
_cell.angle_gamma   90.00
#
_symmetry.space_group_name_H-M   'P 1'
#
loop_
_entity.id
_entity.type
_entity.pdbx_description
1 polymer ?
#
loop_
_entity_poly.entity_id
_entity_poly.type
_entity_poly.pdbx_seq_one_letter_code
_entity_poly.pdbx_strand_id
1 'polypeptide(L)'
;KGTGSSPLYIVDGIPVNNIDNIAPEEIASMDVLKDGSAAAIYGTRGTNCVILMTTKRANQNDATECGKMNVEYNGYVSVSVPRSKTGFATPEEFRNLEKISNGKVKPNIYKGPNGETYNTDWMKETTTAVALAHSHNVALSGATKNFSYRTSVNYKYAEGLALNTDRNEIIAKFAADQQALKGWLKLQYDFSY
;
A
#
# COMPACT_ATOMS: atom_id res chain seq x y z
N LYS A 1 -0.84 2.38 -29.08
CA LYS A 1 -1.52 2.60 -27.78
C LYS A 1 -1.56 1.24 -27.10
N GLY A 2 -0.68 0.99 -26.13
CA GLY A 2 -0.64 -0.25 -25.38
C GLY A 2 -1.93 -0.41 -24.57
N THR A 3 -2.62 -1.49 -24.77
CA THR A 3 -3.63 -2.02 -23.86
C THR A 3 -2.99 -2.14 -22.49
N GLY A 4 -3.67 -1.66 -21.45
CA GLY A 4 -3.15 -1.49 -20.09
C GLY A 4 -2.22 -2.62 -19.63
N SER A 5 -0.99 -2.25 -19.32
CA SER A 5 0.09 -3.16 -18.90
C SER A 5 0.05 -3.46 -17.39
N SER A 6 -1.15 -3.56 -16.81
CA SER A 6 -1.29 -3.94 -15.41
C SER A 6 -0.94 -5.43 -15.23
N PRO A 7 -0.14 -5.79 -14.22
CA PRO A 7 0.11 -7.18 -13.91
C PRO A 7 -1.18 -7.89 -13.46
N LEU A 8 -1.24 -9.20 -13.69
CA LEU A 8 -2.29 -10.04 -13.13
C LEU A 8 -1.88 -10.44 -11.70
N TYR A 9 -2.71 -10.12 -10.72
CA TYR A 9 -2.51 -10.55 -9.34
C TYR A 9 -3.25 -11.85 -9.08
N ILE A 10 -2.57 -12.81 -8.48
CA ILE A 10 -3.14 -14.08 -8.02
C ILE A 10 -2.87 -14.18 -6.51
N VAL A 11 -3.91 -14.19 -5.72
CA VAL A 11 -3.82 -14.28 -4.25
C VAL A 11 -4.42 -15.62 -3.83
N ASP A 12 -3.61 -16.45 -3.19
CA ASP A 12 -3.97 -17.82 -2.78
C ASP A 12 -4.63 -18.64 -3.90
N GLY A 13 -4.14 -18.44 -5.14
CA GLY A 13 -4.65 -19.11 -6.34
C GLY A 13 -5.84 -18.45 -7.02
N ILE A 14 -6.39 -17.36 -6.46
CA ILE A 14 -7.56 -16.64 -6.98
C ILE A 14 -7.11 -15.36 -7.70
N PRO A 15 -7.52 -15.12 -8.96
CA PRO A 15 -7.25 -13.86 -9.64
C PRO A 15 -7.99 -12.69 -8.98
N VAL A 16 -7.28 -11.61 -8.68
CA VAL A 16 -7.83 -10.38 -8.12
C VAL A 16 -7.46 -9.17 -8.98
N ASN A 17 -8.26 -8.13 -8.94
CA ASN A 17 -8.03 -6.92 -9.74
C ASN A 17 -7.05 -5.96 -9.06
N ASN A 18 -7.04 -5.92 -7.73
CA ASN A 18 -6.12 -5.14 -6.93
C ASN A 18 -5.76 -5.88 -5.64
N ILE A 19 -4.77 -5.38 -4.94
CA ILE A 19 -4.25 -5.94 -3.69
C ILE A 19 -4.35 -4.95 -2.52
N ASP A 20 -5.10 -3.88 -2.68
CA ASP A 20 -5.18 -2.80 -1.68
C ASP A 20 -5.78 -3.26 -0.35
N ASN A 21 -6.61 -4.30 -0.40
CA ASN A 21 -7.23 -4.92 0.78
C ASN A 21 -6.42 -6.08 1.38
N ILE A 22 -5.12 -6.15 1.06
CA ILE A 22 -4.21 -7.13 1.66
C ILE A 22 -3.17 -6.39 2.48
N ALA A 23 -3.17 -6.59 3.79
CA ALA A 23 -2.14 -6.03 4.64
C ALA A 23 -0.79 -6.68 4.31
N PRO A 24 0.29 -5.90 4.10
CA PRO A 24 1.61 -6.43 3.78
C PRO A 24 2.12 -7.44 4.82
N GLU A 25 1.72 -7.27 6.08
CA GLU A 25 2.07 -8.13 7.21
C GLU A 25 1.45 -9.53 7.10
N GLU A 26 0.38 -9.67 6.30
CA GLU A 26 -0.31 -10.93 6.05
C GLU A 26 0.21 -11.67 4.81
N ILE A 27 1.20 -11.12 4.10
CA ILE A 27 1.84 -11.78 2.96
C ILE A 27 2.93 -12.74 3.49
N ALA A 28 2.84 -14.00 3.10
CA ALA A 28 3.85 -15.03 3.42
C ALA A 28 4.92 -15.08 2.34
N SER A 29 4.52 -15.05 1.05
CA SER A 29 5.45 -15.03 -0.08
C SER A 29 4.85 -14.25 -1.25
N MET A 30 5.74 -13.74 -2.09
CA MET A 30 5.40 -13.07 -3.34
C MET A 30 6.36 -13.53 -4.43
N ASP A 31 5.82 -14.12 -5.49
CA ASP A 31 6.56 -14.58 -6.64
C ASP A 31 6.13 -13.83 -7.89
N VAL A 32 7.09 -13.45 -8.72
CA VAL A 32 6.82 -12.69 -9.95
C VAL A 32 7.16 -13.57 -11.15
N LEU A 33 6.11 -14.01 -11.87
CA LEU A 33 6.26 -14.75 -13.11
C LEU A 33 6.34 -13.76 -14.28
N LYS A 34 7.48 -13.77 -14.94
CA LYS A 34 7.73 -12.98 -16.16
C LYS A 34 7.80 -13.95 -17.34
N ASP A 35 7.51 -13.40 -18.52
CA ASP A 35 7.65 -14.11 -19.79
C ASP A 35 6.65 -15.24 -20.07
N GLY A 36 7.04 -16.14 -20.96
CA GLY A 36 6.16 -17.20 -21.50
C GLY A 36 5.60 -18.19 -20.48
N SER A 37 6.24 -18.33 -19.30
CA SER A 37 5.74 -19.23 -18.25
C SER A 37 4.42 -18.78 -17.65
N ALA A 38 4.26 -17.48 -17.48
CA ALA A 38 3.01 -16.88 -16.99
C ALA A 38 1.87 -17.07 -18.01
N ALA A 39 2.16 -16.86 -19.30
CA ALA A 39 1.18 -17.04 -20.37
C ALA A 39 0.75 -18.50 -20.55
N ALA A 40 1.64 -19.46 -20.29
CA ALA A 40 1.33 -20.89 -20.38
C ALA A 40 0.31 -21.33 -19.32
N ILE A 41 0.34 -20.73 -18.14
CA ILE A 41 -0.54 -21.10 -17.01
C ILE A 41 -1.83 -20.26 -17.01
N TYR A 42 -1.72 -18.94 -17.26
CA TYR A 42 -2.82 -17.97 -17.09
C TYR A 42 -3.33 -17.41 -18.42
N GLY A 43 -2.85 -17.94 -19.56
CA GLY A 43 -3.28 -17.53 -20.89
C GLY A 43 -2.94 -16.09 -21.22
N THR A 44 -3.76 -15.44 -22.04
CA THR A 44 -3.56 -14.05 -22.49
C THR A 44 -3.53 -13.02 -21.36
N ARG A 45 -4.10 -13.31 -20.19
CA ARG A 45 -4.02 -12.43 -19.01
C ARG A 45 -2.62 -12.40 -18.39
N GLY A 46 -1.83 -13.46 -18.59
CA GLY A 46 -0.47 -13.58 -18.07
C GLY A 46 0.62 -12.96 -18.94
N THR A 47 0.28 -12.37 -20.09
CA THR A 47 1.28 -11.86 -21.06
C THR A 47 2.11 -10.67 -20.54
N ASN A 48 1.58 -9.90 -19.60
CA ASN A 48 2.24 -8.70 -19.10
C ASN A 48 3.06 -8.93 -17.82
N CYS A 49 2.79 -9.92 -17.06
CA CYS A 49 3.41 -10.35 -15.80
C CYS A 49 2.32 -10.91 -14.88
N VAL A 50 2.64 -11.93 -14.11
CA VAL A 50 1.75 -12.47 -13.06
C VAL A 50 2.48 -12.36 -11.73
N ILE A 51 1.81 -11.79 -10.75
CA ILE A 51 2.29 -11.68 -9.37
C ILE A 51 1.49 -12.68 -8.54
N LEU A 52 2.16 -13.73 -8.09
CA LEU A 52 1.59 -14.72 -7.19
C LEU A 52 1.84 -14.28 -5.75
N MET A 53 0.79 -14.19 -4.97
CA MET A 53 0.86 -13.89 -3.55
C MET A 53 0.28 -15.05 -2.76
N THR A 54 1.02 -15.49 -1.77
CA THR A 54 0.52 -16.45 -0.78
C THR A 54 0.37 -15.72 0.55
N THR A 55 -0.79 -15.83 1.15
CA THR A 55 -1.05 -15.21 2.45
C THR A 55 -0.68 -16.13 3.59
N LYS A 56 -0.38 -15.54 4.74
CA LYS A 56 -0.09 -16.28 5.98
C LYS A 56 -1.31 -17.08 6.42
N ARG A 57 -1.09 -18.35 6.73
CA ARG A 57 -2.07 -19.28 7.31
C ARG A 57 -1.49 -19.93 8.56
N ALA A 58 -2.31 -20.44 9.44
CA ALA A 58 -1.84 -21.28 10.53
C ALA A 58 -1.36 -22.63 9.97
N ASN A 59 -0.16 -23.03 10.37
CA ASN A 59 0.42 -24.28 9.91
C ASN A 59 -0.09 -25.43 10.78
N GLN A 60 -0.74 -26.42 10.18
CA GLN A 60 -1.19 -27.64 10.88
C GLN A 60 -0.02 -28.49 11.38
N ASN A 61 1.17 -28.37 10.76
CA ASN A 61 2.37 -29.10 11.17
C ASN A 61 3.01 -28.51 12.44
N ASP A 62 2.73 -27.25 12.77
CA ASP A 62 3.14 -26.64 14.03
C ASP A 62 2.22 -27.02 15.21
N ALA A 63 1.20 -27.84 14.93
CA ALA A 63 0.30 -28.43 15.94
C ALA A 63 0.98 -29.49 16.81
N THR A 64 2.30 -29.39 17.05
CA THR A 64 3.01 -30.21 18.05
C THR A 64 2.43 -30.03 19.45
N GLU A 65 1.68 -28.94 19.67
CA GLU A 65 0.88 -28.73 20.90
C GLU A 65 -0.56 -28.35 20.48
N CYS A 66 -1.35 -29.39 20.25
CA CYS A 66 -2.78 -29.29 19.95
C CYS A 66 -3.48 -28.32 20.92
N GLY A 67 -4.06 -27.24 20.39
CA GLY A 67 -4.85 -26.28 21.15
C GLY A 67 -4.12 -25.01 21.62
N LYS A 68 -2.85 -24.82 21.35
CA LYS A 68 -2.21 -23.53 21.63
C LYS A 68 -2.65 -22.47 20.62
N MET A 69 -3.09 -21.34 21.15
CA MET A 69 -3.36 -20.12 20.41
C MET A 69 -2.10 -19.27 20.39
N ASN A 70 -1.72 -18.83 19.21
CA ASN A 70 -0.60 -17.89 19.01
C ASN A 70 -1.16 -16.50 18.71
N VAL A 71 -0.62 -15.50 19.41
CA VAL A 71 -0.93 -14.09 19.21
C VAL A 71 0.30 -13.41 18.63
N GLU A 72 0.15 -12.77 17.49
CA GLU A 72 1.21 -12.03 16.81
C GLU A 72 0.80 -10.55 16.73
N TYR A 73 1.69 -9.67 17.13
CA TYR A 73 1.53 -8.23 16.97
C TYR A 73 2.71 -7.66 16.16
N ASN A 74 2.38 -6.94 15.09
CA ASN A 74 3.33 -6.21 14.29
C ASN A 74 2.89 -4.75 14.22
N GLY A 75 3.82 -3.83 14.43
CA GLY A 75 3.51 -2.41 14.33
C GLY A 75 4.73 -1.60 13.91
N TYR A 76 4.48 -0.51 13.20
CA TYR A 76 5.51 0.46 12.88
C TYR A 76 4.96 1.88 12.92
N VAL A 77 5.87 2.82 13.11
CA VAL A 77 5.63 4.25 12.97
C VAL A 77 6.61 4.79 11.95
N SER A 78 6.15 5.62 11.04
CA SER A 78 6.98 6.28 10.06
C SER A 78 6.74 7.77 10.04
N VAL A 79 7.78 8.52 9.70
CA VAL A 79 7.77 9.97 9.60
C VAL A 79 8.22 10.35 8.19
N SER A 80 7.39 11.12 7.50
CA SER A 80 7.70 11.65 6.18
C SER A 80 7.91 13.15 6.27
N VAL A 81 8.98 13.64 5.66
CA VAL A 81 9.27 15.06 5.55
C VAL A 81 9.33 15.45 4.07
N PRO A 82 8.69 16.56 3.68
CA PRO A 82 8.75 17.01 2.30
C PRO A 82 10.20 17.37 1.94
N ARG A 83 10.72 16.72 0.91
CA ARG A 83 12.03 17.07 0.35
C ARG A 83 11.79 18.02 -0.81
N SER A 84 11.66 19.31 -0.51
CA SER A 84 11.52 20.33 -1.55
C SER A 84 12.81 20.47 -2.34
N LYS A 85 12.77 20.00 -3.59
CA LYS A 85 13.72 20.37 -4.66
C LYS A 85 12.97 20.71 -5.95
N THR A 86 11.73 21.10 -5.85
CA THR A 86 11.02 21.70 -6.97
C THR A 86 11.62 23.07 -7.17
N GLY A 87 12.29 23.25 -8.30
CA GLY A 87 12.89 24.53 -8.67
C GLY A 87 11.81 25.54 -9.10
N PHE A 88 10.87 25.81 -8.20
CA PHE A 88 10.00 26.96 -8.37
C PHE A 88 10.83 28.22 -8.17
N ALA A 89 10.63 29.19 -9.04
CA ALA A 89 11.26 30.49 -8.88
C ALA A 89 10.86 31.11 -7.54
N THR A 90 11.83 31.58 -6.81
CA THR A 90 11.57 32.40 -5.62
C THR A 90 10.83 33.67 -6.03
N PRO A 91 10.09 34.33 -5.13
CA PRO A 91 9.43 35.58 -5.44
C PRO A 91 10.40 36.65 -5.96
N GLU A 92 11.65 36.60 -5.52
CA GLU A 92 12.70 37.51 -6.01
C GLU A 92 13.15 37.16 -7.44
N GLU A 93 13.39 35.90 -7.72
CA GLU A 93 13.68 35.41 -9.07
C GLU A 93 12.54 35.70 -10.02
N PHE A 94 11.28 35.51 -9.58
CA PHE A 94 10.11 35.84 -10.37
C PHE A 94 10.03 37.33 -10.70
N ARG A 95 10.31 38.21 -9.73
CA ARG A 95 10.38 39.67 -9.96
C ARG A 95 11.50 40.05 -10.92
N ASN A 96 12.58 39.28 -10.95
CA ASN A 96 13.72 39.50 -11.82
C ASN A 96 13.62 38.85 -13.21
N LEU A 97 12.53 38.10 -13.46
CA LEU A 97 12.33 37.37 -14.73
C LEU A 97 12.41 38.31 -15.98
N GLU A 98 11.96 39.55 -15.86
CA GLU A 98 12.07 40.52 -16.93
C GLU A 98 13.53 40.81 -17.28
N LYS A 99 14.39 40.96 -16.27
CA LYS A 99 15.83 41.18 -16.48
C LYS A 99 16.52 39.93 -17.03
N ILE A 100 16.21 38.74 -16.46
CA ILE A 100 16.81 37.46 -16.86
C ILE A 100 16.37 37.09 -18.31
N SER A 101 15.16 37.43 -18.69
CA SER A 101 14.59 37.13 -19.99
C SER A 101 14.87 38.21 -21.07
N ASN A 102 15.69 39.21 -20.75
CA ASN A 102 15.94 40.36 -21.61
C ASN A 102 14.64 41.04 -22.11
N GLY A 103 13.67 41.18 -21.23
CA GLY A 103 12.39 41.82 -21.50
C GLY A 103 11.37 40.98 -22.29
N LYS A 104 11.70 39.69 -22.57
CA LYS A 104 10.76 38.79 -23.28
C LYS A 104 9.60 38.31 -22.40
N VAL A 105 9.83 38.24 -21.07
CA VAL A 105 8.82 37.88 -20.10
C VAL A 105 8.60 39.04 -19.16
N LYS A 106 7.37 39.54 -19.11
CA LYS A 106 6.95 40.58 -18.16
C LYS A 106 6.14 39.91 -17.05
N PRO A 107 6.70 39.72 -15.86
CA PRO A 107 5.96 39.11 -14.76
C PRO A 107 4.81 40.03 -14.33
N ASN A 108 3.62 39.44 -14.20
CA ASN A 108 2.48 40.17 -13.66
C ASN A 108 2.57 40.09 -12.11
N ILE A 109 3.04 41.18 -11.52
CA ILE A 109 3.21 41.28 -10.05
C ILE A 109 1.96 41.91 -9.47
N TYR A 110 1.18 41.08 -8.76
CA TYR A 110 0.05 41.61 -8.02
C TYR A 110 0.51 42.38 -6.79
N LYS A 111 -0.02 43.57 -6.64
CA LYS A 111 0.18 44.38 -5.44
C LYS A 111 -1.07 44.33 -4.59
N GLY A 112 -0.88 44.28 -3.28
CA GLY A 112 -1.98 44.39 -2.33
C GLY A 112 -2.62 45.77 -2.35
N PRO A 113 -3.75 45.94 -1.63
CA PRO A 113 -4.50 47.19 -1.58
C PRO A 113 -3.67 48.40 -1.16
N ASN A 114 -2.64 48.19 -0.34
CA ASN A 114 -1.73 49.23 0.17
C ASN A 114 -0.39 49.28 -0.60
N GLY A 115 -0.30 48.61 -1.74
CA GLY A 115 0.90 48.58 -2.59
C GLY A 115 2.00 47.60 -2.14
N GLU A 116 1.74 46.80 -1.10
CA GLU A 116 2.64 45.74 -0.65
C GLU A 116 2.80 44.64 -1.71
N THR A 117 3.99 44.06 -1.77
CA THR A 117 4.23 42.88 -2.61
C THR A 117 4.11 41.61 -1.76
N TYR A 118 3.26 40.69 -2.20
CA TYR A 118 3.13 39.39 -1.55
C TYR A 118 4.38 38.53 -1.78
N ASN A 119 4.82 37.87 -0.72
CA ASN A 119 6.00 37.01 -0.71
C ASN A 119 5.64 35.68 0.00
N THR A 120 4.62 35.01 -0.51
CA THR A 120 4.11 33.79 0.08
C THR A 120 4.83 32.58 -0.50
N ASP A 121 5.42 31.75 0.34
CA ASP A 121 5.93 30.44 -0.02
C ASP A 121 4.78 29.43 -0.01
N TRP A 122 4.13 29.27 -1.16
CA TRP A 122 2.99 28.38 -1.32
C TRP A 122 3.29 26.93 -1.00
N MET A 123 4.53 26.47 -1.19
CA MET A 123 4.92 25.12 -0.80
C MET A 123 4.82 24.94 0.70
N LYS A 124 5.34 25.91 1.45
CA LYS A 124 5.29 25.91 2.92
C LYS A 124 3.87 26.05 3.44
N GLU A 125 3.05 26.88 2.79
CA GLU A 125 1.66 27.12 3.18
C GLU A 125 0.71 25.96 2.84
N THR A 126 1.07 25.10 1.89
CA THR A 126 0.22 23.98 1.42
C THR A 126 0.71 22.61 1.85
N THR A 127 1.88 22.51 2.45
CA THR A 127 2.44 21.22 2.87
C THR A 127 2.65 21.17 4.38
N THR A 128 2.48 19.96 4.92
CA THR A 128 2.81 19.65 6.31
C THR A 128 4.33 19.50 6.43
N ALA A 129 4.91 20.13 7.46
CA ALA A 129 6.35 20.03 7.70
C ALA A 129 6.79 18.60 8.06
N VAL A 130 5.92 17.85 8.72
CA VAL A 130 6.15 16.47 9.15
C VAL A 130 4.83 15.74 9.04
N ALA A 131 4.77 14.68 8.25
CA ALA A 131 3.62 13.79 8.15
C ALA A 131 3.91 12.48 8.88
N LEU A 132 3.00 12.08 9.77
CA LEU A 132 3.10 10.89 10.59
C LEU A 132 2.26 9.76 9.99
N ALA A 133 2.81 8.54 9.98
CA ALA A 133 2.03 7.37 9.69
C ALA A 133 2.34 6.25 10.70
N HIS A 134 1.33 5.48 11.05
CA HIS A 134 1.50 4.30 11.89
C HIS A 134 0.61 3.16 11.40
N SER A 135 1.05 1.94 11.67
CA SER A 135 0.31 0.73 11.36
C SER A 135 0.38 -0.23 12.55
N HIS A 136 -0.72 -0.90 12.80
CA HIS A 136 -0.86 -1.90 13.86
C HIS A 136 -1.57 -3.11 13.29
N ASN A 137 -0.91 -4.25 13.30
CA ASN A 137 -1.47 -5.54 12.90
C ASN A 137 -1.51 -6.47 14.10
N VAL A 138 -2.67 -7.02 14.39
CA VAL A 138 -2.88 -8.05 15.40
C VAL A 138 -3.39 -9.30 14.71
N ALA A 139 -2.71 -10.41 14.90
CA ALA A 139 -3.13 -11.70 14.36
C ALA A 139 -3.24 -12.76 15.45
N LEU A 140 -4.30 -13.55 15.34
CA LEU A 140 -4.56 -14.71 16.16
C LEU A 140 -4.53 -15.95 15.28
N SER A 141 -3.77 -16.95 15.66
CA SER A 141 -3.73 -18.21 14.94
C SER A 141 -3.75 -19.40 15.89
N GLY A 142 -4.34 -20.48 15.43
CA GLY A 142 -4.39 -21.72 16.17
C GLY A 142 -4.57 -22.90 15.23
N ALA A 143 -4.09 -24.06 15.66
CA ALA A 143 -4.22 -25.29 14.89
C ALA A 143 -4.54 -26.47 15.78
N THR A 144 -5.35 -27.36 15.23
CA THR A 144 -5.60 -28.71 15.73
C THR A 144 -5.24 -29.69 14.62
N LYS A 145 -5.31 -30.99 14.91
CA LYS A 145 -4.98 -32.02 13.91
C LYS A 145 -5.75 -31.88 12.59
N ASN A 146 -6.99 -31.43 12.62
CA ASN A 146 -7.87 -31.39 11.44
C ASN A 146 -8.40 -30.00 11.10
N PHE A 147 -8.06 -28.99 11.90
CA PHE A 147 -8.55 -27.64 11.72
C PHE A 147 -7.49 -26.62 12.11
N SER A 148 -7.27 -25.64 11.26
CA SER A 148 -6.43 -24.49 11.59
C SER A 148 -7.13 -23.20 11.17
N TYR A 149 -6.85 -22.15 11.93
CA TYR A 149 -7.40 -20.82 11.64
C TYR A 149 -6.38 -19.73 11.89
N ARG A 150 -6.50 -18.66 11.14
CA ARG A 150 -5.80 -17.40 11.36
C ARG A 150 -6.79 -16.26 11.13
N THR A 151 -6.87 -15.36 12.07
CA THR A 151 -7.60 -14.11 11.94
C THR A 151 -6.67 -12.96 12.22
N SER A 152 -6.78 -11.88 11.47
CA SER A 152 -5.98 -10.68 11.67
C SER A 152 -6.79 -9.42 11.43
N VAL A 153 -6.40 -8.36 12.12
CA VAL A 153 -6.90 -7.01 11.92
C VAL A 153 -5.71 -6.08 11.80
N ASN A 154 -5.67 -5.37 10.69
CA ASN A 154 -4.69 -4.33 10.44
C ASN A 154 -5.37 -2.96 10.48
N TYR A 155 -4.81 -2.04 11.25
CA TYR A 155 -5.18 -0.64 11.26
C TYR A 155 -4.01 0.20 10.80
N LYS A 156 -4.22 1.05 9.81
CA LYS A 156 -3.20 1.96 9.27
C LYS A 156 -3.76 3.37 9.20
N TYR A 157 -3.01 4.29 9.76
CA TYR A 157 -3.21 5.73 9.62
C TYR A 157 -2.02 6.33 8.91
N ALA A 158 -2.24 7.22 7.96
CA ALA A 158 -1.18 7.94 7.27
C ALA A 158 -1.62 9.37 6.96
N GLU A 159 -0.87 10.33 7.48
CA GLU A 159 -0.98 11.73 7.07
C GLU A 159 -0.31 11.94 5.72
N GLY A 160 -0.94 12.73 4.86
CA GLY A 160 -0.35 13.17 3.61
C GLY A 160 0.58 14.36 3.80
N LEU A 161 1.45 14.57 2.82
CA LEU A 161 2.31 15.76 2.80
C LEU A 161 1.53 17.05 2.48
N ALA A 162 0.40 16.96 1.79
CA ALA A 162 -0.50 18.09 1.59
C ALA A 162 -1.34 18.32 2.86
N LEU A 163 -1.60 19.59 3.19
CA LEU A 163 -2.43 19.94 4.34
C LEU A 163 -3.83 19.31 4.23
N ASN A 164 -4.36 18.87 5.36
CA ASN A 164 -5.70 18.27 5.47
C ASN A 164 -5.91 17.03 4.60
N THR A 165 -4.85 16.27 4.35
CA THR A 165 -4.95 14.98 3.70
C THR A 165 -4.51 13.88 4.67
N ASP A 166 -5.39 12.92 4.90
CA ASP A 166 -5.12 11.74 5.72
C ASP A 166 -5.83 10.52 5.12
N ARG A 167 -5.32 9.35 5.45
CA ARG A 167 -5.90 8.07 5.07
C ARG A 167 -6.00 7.18 6.29
N ASN A 168 -7.19 6.72 6.56
CA ASN A 168 -7.48 5.67 7.52
C ASN A 168 -7.83 4.39 6.76
N GLU A 169 -7.26 3.28 7.17
CA GLU A 169 -7.48 1.99 6.55
C GLU A 169 -7.58 0.90 7.62
N ILE A 170 -8.65 0.10 7.53
CA ILE A 170 -8.84 -1.07 8.38
C ILE A 170 -9.01 -2.26 7.45
N ILE A 171 -8.16 -3.27 7.62
CA ILE A 171 -8.22 -4.52 6.88
C ILE A 171 -8.42 -5.63 7.88
N ALA A 172 -9.49 -6.39 7.74
CA ALA A 172 -9.73 -7.59 8.54
C ALA A 172 -9.65 -8.82 7.64
N LYS A 173 -8.96 -9.86 8.12
CA LYS A 173 -8.82 -11.12 7.40
C LYS A 173 -9.15 -12.30 8.31
N PHE A 174 -9.81 -13.29 7.76
CA PHE A 174 -10.03 -14.59 8.38
C PHE A 174 -9.70 -15.68 7.36
N ALA A 175 -8.82 -16.59 7.74
CA ALA A 175 -8.49 -17.78 6.96
C ALA A 175 -8.66 -19.02 7.84
N ALA A 176 -9.29 -20.06 7.30
CA ALA A 176 -9.41 -21.32 8.00
C ALA A 176 -9.24 -22.49 7.02
N ASP A 177 -8.58 -23.52 7.49
CA ASP A 177 -8.38 -24.77 6.75
C ASP A 177 -8.93 -25.92 7.57
N GLN A 178 -9.78 -26.73 6.97
CA GLN A 178 -10.37 -27.93 7.60
C GLN A 178 -10.08 -29.16 6.78
N GLN A 179 -9.61 -30.20 7.42
CA GLN A 179 -9.51 -31.54 6.85
C GLN A 179 -10.66 -32.41 7.35
N ALA A 180 -11.44 -32.95 6.42
CA ALA A 180 -12.54 -33.84 6.70
C ALA A 180 -12.32 -35.20 6.03
N LEU A 181 -13.14 -36.20 6.39
CA LEU A 181 -13.12 -37.54 5.82
C LEU A 181 -11.72 -38.17 5.83
N LYS A 182 -11.02 -38.12 6.97
CA LYS A 182 -9.65 -38.66 7.14
C LYS A 182 -8.63 -38.08 6.16
N GLY A 183 -8.79 -36.79 5.77
CA GLY A 183 -7.88 -36.09 4.87
C GLY A 183 -8.26 -36.15 3.37
N TRP A 184 -9.31 -36.85 3.02
CA TRP A 184 -9.81 -36.93 1.63
C TRP A 184 -10.44 -35.60 1.17
N LEU A 185 -10.97 -34.81 2.10
CA LEU A 185 -11.58 -33.51 1.80
C LEU A 185 -10.82 -32.42 2.55
N LYS A 186 -10.30 -31.44 1.79
CA LYS A 186 -9.72 -30.20 2.32
C LYS A 186 -10.64 -29.05 1.97
N LEU A 187 -11.11 -28.33 2.98
CA LEU A 187 -11.93 -27.12 2.83
C LEU A 187 -11.08 -25.92 3.24
N GLN A 188 -11.05 -24.92 2.41
CA GLN A 188 -10.34 -23.66 2.66
C GLN A 188 -11.34 -22.52 2.64
N TYR A 189 -11.30 -21.70 3.67
CA TYR A 189 -12.15 -20.51 3.82
C TYR A 189 -11.27 -19.30 3.91
N ASP A 190 -11.56 -18.27 3.12
CA ASP A 190 -10.89 -16.99 3.12
C ASP A 190 -11.92 -15.87 3.07
N PHE A 191 -11.83 -14.97 4.04
CA PHE A 191 -12.60 -13.75 4.09
C PHE A 191 -11.65 -12.58 4.30
N SER A 192 -11.81 -11.53 3.50
CA SER A 192 -11.11 -10.25 3.66
C SER A 192 -12.09 -9.09 3.49
N TYR A 193 -11.94 -8.09 4.34
CA TYR A 193 -12.71 -6.85 4.31
C TYR A 193 -11.76 -5.66 4.42
#